data_f00e7191346af15d4fb75d7ccca323af
#
_entry.id   f00e7191346af15d4fb75d7ccca323af
#
_cell.length_a   1.000
_cell.length_b   1.000
_cell.length_c   1.000
_cell.angle_alpha   90.00
_cell.angle_beta   90.00
_cell.angle_gamma   90.00
#
_symmetry.space_group_name_H-M   'P 1'
#
loop_
_entity.id
_entity.type
_entity.pdbx_description
1 polymer ?
#
loop_
_entity_poly.entity_id
_entity_poly.type
_entity_poly.pdbx_seq_one_letter_code
_entity_poly.pdbx_strand_id
1 'polypeptide(L)'
;MLASLLLSGFLALNPFRPAPPVPFVASAAVPLGSIDPCLIYGSIYLETDPYRRSYCFATVYLEPEEAFADLLVYQEDNKLFADKAGFWYQTPTRDFADYVLFVTDKRALADFYIHYTKSRSFAGCRKQ
;
A
#
# COMPACT_ATOMS: atom_id res chain seq x y z
N MET A 1 27.23 -50.18 21.58
CA MET A 1 27.13 -49.72 20.99
C MET A 1 27.05 -49.28 20.60
N LEU A 2 26.89 -48.90 20.48
CA LEU A 2 26.64 -48.35 19.78
C LEU A 2 26.36 -47.63 19.56
N ALA A 3 26.16 -47.49 19.56
CA ALA A 3 25.77 -46.81 19.07
C ALA A 3 25.59 -46.18 18.87
N SER A 4 25.39 -45.89 18.70
CA SER A 4 25.01 -45.24 18.20
C SER A 4 24.71 -44.72 17.98
N LEU A 5 24.59 -45.06 18.08
CA LEU A 5 24.14 -44.55 17.50
C LEU A 5 23.76 -43.86 17.34
N LEU A 6 23.67 -43.96 17.44
CA LEU A 6 23.19 -43.32 16.95
C LEU A 6 22.91 -42.57 16.79
N LEU A 7 22.82 -42.69 16.87
CA LEU A 7 22.42 -42.00 16.36
C LEU A 7 22.18 -41.26 16.07
N SER A 8 22.04 -41.34 16.06
CA SER A 8 21.61 -40.65 15.38
C SER A 8 21.33 -40.07 15.17
N GLY A 9 21.15 -40.34 15.27
CA GLY A 9 20.49 -39.78 14.55
C GLY A 9 20.19 -39.15 14.75
N PHE A 10 20.05 -38.86 14.54
CA PHE A 10 19.54 -38.28 14.18
C PHE A 10 19.30 -37.46 14.08
N LEU A 11 19.22 -37.94 14.27
CA LEU A 11 18.93 -37.37 13.75
C LEU A 11 18.67 -36.83 13.45
N ALA A 12 18.64 -37.01 13.51
CA ALA A 12 18.21 -36.52 12.91
C ALA A 12 17.99 -36.04 12.80
N LEU A 13 17.82 -36.04 12.85
CA LEU A 13 17.39 -35.50 12.48
C LEU A 13 17.13 -34.86 12.49
N ASN A 14 16.87 -34.69 12.52
CA ASN A 14 16.42 -33.91 12.33
C ASN A 14 15.84 -33.61 12.16
N PRO A 15 15.53 -33.82 12.05
CA PRO A 15 14.77 -33.30 11.61
C PRO A 15 14.35 -32.49 11.76
N PHE A 16 14.25 -31.96 11.93
CA PHE A 16 13.95 -31.07 11.89
C PHE A 16 14.15 -30.23 11.55
N ARG A 17 13.96 -29.90 11.21
CA ARG A 17 14.06 -29.00 10.74
C ARG A 17 13.45 -28.45 10.20
N PRO A 18 12.91 -28.16 10.02
CA PRO A 18 12.25 -27.61 9.42
C PRO A 18 12.03 -26.60 8.88
N ALA A 19 11.71 -26.29 8.65
CA ALA A 19 11.52 -25.36 8.18
C ALA A 19 10.87 -24.48 8.16
N PRO A 20 10.67 -24.17 7.92
CA PRO A 20 10.13 -23.38 7.59
C PRO A 20 9.99 -22.26 7.41
N PRO A 21 10.02 -21.86 7.43
CA PRO A 21 9.75 -20.83 7.35
C PRO A 21 9.52 -20.02 6.51
N VAL A 22 9.55 -20.14 6.34
CA VAL A 22 9.38 -19.56 5.59
C VAL A 22 8.51 -18.79 5.23
N PRO A 23 7.98 -19.00 5.27
CA PRO A 23 6.99 -18.42 4.69
C PRO A 23 6.75 -17.05 4.82
N PHE A 24 6.51 -16.66 5.68
CA PHE A 24 6.15 -15.39 5.81
C PHE A 24 6.92 -14.50 5.08
N VAL A 25 7.82 -14.98 4.84
CA VAL A 25 8.63 -14.20 4.09
C VAL A 25 8.08 -13.79 2.82
N ALA A 26 7.46 -14.70 2.17
CA ALA A 26 6.88 -14.41 0.91
C ALA A 26 5.92 -13.27 0.97
N SER A 27 5.15 -13.21 2.02
CA SER A 27 4.19 -12.14 2.10
C SER A 27 4.87 -10.80 2.29
N ALA A 28 6.03 -10.81 2.86
CA ALA A 28 6.73 -9.57 3.06
C ALA A 28 7.38 -9.09 1.79
N ALA A 29 7.39 -9.89 0.78
CA ALA A 29 8.11 -9.56 -0.44
C ALA A 29 7.32 -8.76 -1.44
N VAL A 30 6.32 -8.02 -1.01
CA VAL A 30 5.58 -7.17 -1.93
C VAL A 30 6.52 -6.09 -2.44
N PRO A 31 6.81 -6.03 -3.72
CA PRO A 31 7.76 -5.06 -4.25
C PRO A 31 7.20 -3.67 -4.26
N LEU A 32 8.10 -2.70 -4.24
CA LEU A 32 7.70 -1.31 -4.38
C LEU A 32 7.04 -1.13 -5.73
N GLY A 33 6.05 -0.28 -5.78
CA GLY A 33 5.36 -0.02 -7.03
C GLY A 33 4.31 -1.03 -7.37
N SER A 34 4.09 -2.04 -6.50
CA SER A 34 3.06 -3.01 -6.75
C SER A 34 1.66 -2.51 -6.37
N ILE A 35 1.59 -1.38 -5.69
CA ILE A 35 0.30 -0.81 -5.31
C ILE A 35 -0.35 -0.22 -6.54
N ASP A 36 -1.56 -0.64 -6.82
CA ASP A 36 -2.30 -0.17 -7.98
C ASP A 36 -3.20 0.99 -7.57
N PRO A 37 -2.88 2.22 -8.00
CA PRO A 37 -3.70 3.37 -7.62
C PRO A 37 -5.13 3.29 -8.14
N CYS A 38 -5.37 2.50 -9.17
CA CYS A 38 -6.71 2.34 -9.73
C CYS A 38 -7.66 1.67 -8.75
N LEU A 39 -7.12 0.98 -7.74
CA LEU A 39 -7.94 0.27 -6.76
C LEU A 39 -8.19 1.08 -5.49
N ILE A 40 -7.64 2.29 -5.42
CA ILE A 40 -7.76 3.10 -4.22
C ILE A 40 -8.81 4.18 -4.42
N TYR A 41 -9.93 4.05 -3.72
CA TYR A 41 -10.99 5.04 -3.74
C TYR A 41 -11.79 4.87 -2.46
N GLY A 42 -12.72 5.79 -2.21
CA GLY A 42 -13.53 5.75 -1.01
C GLY A 42 -13.11 6.83 -0.04
N SER A 43 -13.20 6.53 1.25
CA SER A 43 -12.80 7.47 2.30
C SER A 43 -11.29 7.40 2.48
N ILE A 44 -10.65 8.52 2.30
CA ILE A 44 -9.20 8.61 2.34
C ILE A 44 -8.78 9.58 3.44
N TYR A 45 -7.89 9.14 4.30
CA TYR A 45 -7.27 10.02 5.27
C TYR A 45 -5.84 10.29 4.80
N LEU A 46 -5.47 11.56 4.71
CA LEU A 46 -4.13 11.95 4.28
C LEU A 46 -3.30 12.29 5.50
N GLU A 47 -2.29 11.49 5.74
CA GLU A 47 -1.38 11.68 6.86
C GLU A 47 -0.17 12.49 6.42
N THR A 48 0.21 13.47 7.20
CA THR A 48 1.38 14.31 6.87
C THR A 48 2.49 14.19 7.90
N ASP A 49 2.24 13.53 9.02
CA ASP A 49 3.26 13.37 10.06
C ASP A 49 4.22 12.23 9.70
N PRO A 50 5.50 12.51 9.47
CA PRO A 50 6.44 11.46 9.07
C PRO A 50 6.57 10.33 10.09
N TYR A 51 6.30 10.61 11.36
CA TYR A 51 6.40 9.56 12.39
C TYR A 51 5.26 8.56 12.29
N ARG A 52 4.22 8.86 11.52
CA ARG A 52 3.10 7.95 11.33
C ARG A 52 3.11 7.28 9.96
N ARG A 53 4.16 7.51 9.20
CA ARG A 53 4.25 6.95 7.85
C ARG A 53 4.12 5.43 7.83
N SER A 54 4.69 4.76 8.81
CA SER A 54 4.67 3.30 8.85
C SER A 54 3.27 2.73 9.10
N TYR A 55 2.34 3.58 9.56
CA TYR A 55 0.97 3.14 9.78
C TYR A 55 0.07 3.42 8.59
N CYS A 56 0.64 3.87 7.49
CA CYS A 56 -0.13 4.21 6.30
C CYS A 56 -0.08 3.07 5.30
N PHE A 57 -1.14 2.96 4.49
CA PHE A 57 -1.23 1.93 3.47
C PHE A 57 -0.22 2.17 2.35
N ALA A 58 -0.04 3.42 1.97
CA ALA A 58 0.85 3.77 0.86
C ALA A 58 1.30 5.22 1.02
N THR A 59 2.31 5.59 0.23
CA THR A 59 2.83 6.96 0.20
C THR A 59 2.50 7.56 -1.15
N VAL A 60 1.94 8.77 -1.15
CA VAL A 60 1.55 9.45 -2.39
C VAL A 60 2.25 10.79 -2.50
N TYR A 61 2.46 11.20 -3.73
CA TYR A 61 3.02 12.51 -4.04
C TYR A 61 1.97 13.31 -4.79
N LEU A 62 1.74 14.56 -4.36
CA LEU A 62 0.79 15.43 -5.02
C LEU A 62 1.49 16.04 -6.23
N GLU A 63 1.24 15.47 -7.38
CA GLU A 63 1.89 15.87 -8.61
C GLU A 63 1.26 17.13 -9.18
N PRO A 64 2.03 18.21 -9.36
CA PRO A 64 1.45 19.44 -9.89
C PRO A 64 1.09 19.36 -11.36
N GLU A 65 1.72 18.42 -12.10
CA GLU A 65 1.47 18.30 -13.53
C GLU A 65 0.56 17.12 -13.80
N GLU A 66 -0.59 17.37 -14.36
CA GLU A 66 -1.54 16.31 -14.65
C GLU A 66 -0.91 15.20 -15.48
N ALA A 67 -0.07 15.55 -16.44
CA ALA A 67 0.52 14.57 -17.34
C ALA A 67 1.38 13.52 -16.65
N PHE A 68 1.90 13.82 -15.47
CA PHE A 68 2.80 12.92 -14.77
C PHE A 68 2.11 12.17 -13.61
N ALA A 69 0.82 12.34 -13.44
CA ALA A 69 0.10 11.66 -12.39
C ALA A 69 -0.34 10.28 -12.82
N ASP A 70 -0.37 9.36 -11.87
CA ASP A 70 -0.89 8.02 -12.11
C ASP A 70 -2.40 7.99 -11.96
N LEU A 71 -2.93 8.88 -11.12
CA LEU A 71 -4.34 8.92 -10.81
C LEU A 71 -4.81 10.36 -10.75
N LEU A 72 -5.90 10.67 -11.43
CA LEU A 72 -6.53 11.97 -11.31
C LEU A 72 -7.64 11.82 -10.28
N VAL A 73 -7.56 12.63 -9.23
CA VAL A 73 -8.45 12.51 -8.09
C VAL A 73 -9.44 13.65 -8.08
N TYR A 74 -10.72 13.31 -8.01
CA TYR A 74 -11.78 14.28 -7.80
C TYR A 74 -12.21 14.15 -6.34
N GLN A 75 -12.22 15.26 -5.62
CA GLN A 75 -12.58 15.26 -4.21
C GLN A 75 -14.09 15.31 -4.07
N GLU A 76 -14.67 14.22 -3.62
CA GLU A 76 -16.11 14.14 -3.41
C GLU A 76 -16.49 14.74 -2.06
N ASP A 77 -17.62 15.40 -2.02
CA ASP A 77 -18.15 15.95 -0.78
C ASP A 77 -18.92 14.90 0.01
N ASN A 78 -19.34 13.83 -0.65
CA ASN A 78 -20.14 12.79 -0.04
C ASN A 78 -19.46 11.45 -0.25
N LYS A 79 -19.25 10.74 0.85
CA LYS A 79 -18.60 9.44 0.83
C LYS A 79 -19.29 8.46 -0.12
N LEU A 80 -20.61 8.56 -0.24
CA LEU A 80 -21.35 7.63 -1.07
C LEU A 80 -21.00 7.72 -2.56
N PHE A 81 -20.44 8.85 -2.98
CA PHE A 81 -20.07 9.03 -4.38
C PHE A 81 -18.60 8.70 -4.65
N ALA A 82 -17.84 8.37 -3.60
CA ALA A 82 -16.45 7.96 -3.76
C ALA A 82 -16.41 6.45 -4.00
N ASP A 83 -16.98 6.01 -5.09
CA ASP A 83 -17.25 4.60 -5.33
C ASP A 83 -16.49 3.99 -6.50
N LYS A 84 -15.54 4.71 -7.07
CA LYS A 84 -14.71 4.15 -8.13
C LYS A 84 -13.41 4.93 -8.25
N ALA A 85 -12.49 4.40 -9.02
CA ALA A 85 -11.14 4.95 -9.14
C ALA A 85 -11.16 6.46 -9.35
N GLY A 86 -10.35 7.14 -8.57
CA GLY A 86 -10.22 8.59 -8.69
C GLY A 86 -11.22 9.40 -7.88
N PHE A 87 -12.24 8.78 -7.32
CA PHE A 87 -13.20 9.51 -6.50
C PHE A 87 -12.89 9.28 -5.04
N TRP A 88 -12.40 10.31 -4.38
CA TRP A 88 -11.96 10.24 -2.98
C TRP A 88 -12.80 11.16 -2.12
N TYR A 89 -13.25 10.65 -1.00
CA TYR A 89 -13.85 11.47 0.04
C TYR A 89 -12.79 11.61 1.13
N GLN A 90 -12.27 12.81 1.32
CA GLN A 90 -11.23 13.02 2.31
C GLN A 90 -11.87 13.11 3.69
N THR A 91 -11.61 12.14 4.52
CA THR A 91 -12.16 12.10 5.87
C THR A 91 -11.21 12.79 6.84
N PRO A 92 -11.75 13.48 7.86
CA PRO A 92 -10.89 14.15 8.83
C PRO A 92 -10.26 13.21 9.86
N THR A 93 -10.72 11.97 9.95
CA THR A 93 -10.21 11.04 10.96
C THR A 93 -9.74 9.74 10.32
N ARG A 94 -8.70 9.16 10.92
CA ARG A 94 -8.16 7.88 10.45
C ARG A 94 -9.16 6.75 10.66
N ASP A 95 -9.97 6.86 11.71
CA ASP A 95 -10.81 5.74 12.13
C ASP A 95 -11.86 5.33 11.10
N PHE A 96 -12.27 6.27 10.26
CA PHE A 96 -13.30 6.00 9.27
C PHE A 96 -12.77 5.93 7.86
N ALA A 97 -11.45 5.91 7.71
CA ALA A 97 -10.85 5.88 6.37
C ALA A 97 -10.80 4.47 5.84
N ASP A 98 -11.11 4.32 4.55
CA ASP A 98 -10.87 3.06 3.86
C ASP A 98 -9.39 2.88 3.61
N TYR A 99 -8.68 3.99 3.37
CA TYR A 99 -7.24 3.98 3.20
C TYR A 99 -6.63 5.18 3.91
N VAL A 100 -5.50 4.95 4.56
CA VAL A 100 -4.71 6.01 5.16
C VAL A 100 -3.45 6.13 4.30
N LEU A 101 -3.27 7.28 3.69
CA LEU A 101 -2.15 7.50 2.78
C LEU A 101 -1.23 8.57 3.33
N PHE A 102 0.07 8.35 3.24
CA PHE A 102 1.04 9.33 3.67
C PHE A 102 1.38 10.23 2.49
N VAL A 103 1.31 11.55 2.70
CA VAL A 103 1.65 12.51 1.66
C VAL A 103 3.10 12.92 1.82
N THR A 104 3.91 12.69 0.80
CA THR A 104 5.31 13.07 0.81
C THR A 104 5.55 14.22 -0.15
N ASP A 105 6.55 15.03 0.16
CA ASP A 105 6.99 16.09 -0.74
C ASP A 105 8.16 15.63 -1.62
N LYS A 106 8.54 14.36 -1.51
CA LYS A 106 9.66 13.81 -2.29
C LYS A 106 9.15 12.76 -3.25
N ARG A 107 9.18 13.08 -4.55
CA ARG A 107 8.69 12.17 -5.58
C ARG A 107 9.29 10.78 -5.48
N ALA A 108 10.58 10.70 -5.16
CA ALA A 108 11.28 9.41 -5.14
C ALA A 108 10.77 8.45 -4.06
N LEU A 109 10.08 8.97 -3.06
CA LEU A 109 9.58 8.13 -1.97
C LEU A 109 8.14 7.70 -2.15
N ALA A 110 7.48 8.16 -3.20
CA ALA A 110 6.06 7.87 -3.38
C ALA A 110 5.85 6.54 -4.07
N ASP A 111 4.76 5.88 -3.68
CA ASP A 111 4.33 4.66 -4.34
C ASP A 111 3.60 4.99 -5.63
N PHE A 112 2.88 6.11 -5.64
CA PHE A 112 2.25 6.59 -6.86
C PHE A 112 1.99 8.09 -6.74
N TYR A 113 1.67 8.72 -7.88
CA TYR A 113 1.48 10.15 -7.98
C TYR A 113 0.04 10.47 -8.27
N ILE A 114 -0.51 11.47 -7.56
CA ILE A 114 -1.89 11.89 -7.79
C ILE A 114 -1.91 13.36 -8.17
N HIS A 115 -2.95 13.74 -8.90
CA HIS A 115 -3.19 15.12 -9.26
C HIS A 115 -4.69 15.37 -9.06
N TYR A 116 -5.02 16.45 -8.35
CA TYR A 116 -6.42 16.76 -8.11
C TYR A 116 -7.02 17.42 -9.34
N THR A 117 -8.14 16.92 -9.80
CA THR A 117 -8.87 17.50 -10.91
C THR A 117 -10.18 18.08 -10.40
N LYS A 118 -10.65 19.14 -11.05
CA LYS A 118 -11.90 19.77 -10.70
C LYS A 118 -13.05 19.19 -11.51
N SER A 119 -12.78 18.34 -12.45
CA SER A 119 -13.79 17.73 -13.30
C SER A 119 -13.99 16.28 -12.96
N ARG A 120 -15.22 15.91 -12.61
CA ARG A 120 -15.55 14.51 -12.32
C ARG A 120 -15.26 13.61 -13.51
N SER A 121 -15.46 14.13 -14.71
CA SER A 121 -15.29 13.30 -15.89
C SER A 121 -13.83 12.96 -16.17
N PHE A 122 -12.89 13.72 -15.60
CA PHE A 122 -11.47 13.45 -15.80
C PHE A 122 -10.89 12.57 -14.70
N ALA A 123 -11.65 12.35 -13.64
CA ALA A 123 -11.12 11.55 -12.52
C ALA A 123 -10.95 10.10 -12.96
N GLY A 124 -9.93 9.48 -12.42
CA GLY A 124 -9.70 8.08 -12.69
C GLY A 124 -8.25 7.76 -12.91
N CYS A 125 -8.01 6.50 -13.19
CA CYS A 125 -6.69 5.98 -13.37
C CYS A 125 -6.14 6.36 -14.73
N ARG A 126 -4.94 6.90 -14.76
CA ARG A 126 -4.30 7.24 -16.03
C ARG A 126 -3.35 6.14 -16.48
N LYS A 127 -2.96 5.30 -15.55
CA LYS A 127 -2.05 4.22 -15.87
C LYS A 127 -2.82 3.13 -16.61
N GLN A 128 -2.33 2.75 -17.73
CA GLN A 128 -2.98 1.74 -18.57
C GLN A 128 -2.33 0.38 -18.41
#